data_48854397152a5f74ef0df014706f1d3f
#
_entry.id   48854397152a5f74ef0df014706f1d3f
#
_cell.length_a   1.000
_cell.length_b   1.000
_cell.length_c   1.000
_cell.angle_alpha   90.00
_cell.angle_beta   90.00
_cell.angle_gamma   90.00
#
_symmetry.space_group_name_H-M   'P 1'
#
loop_
_entity.id
_entity.type
_entity.pdbx_description
1 polymer ?
#
loop_
_entity_poly.entity_id
_entity_poly.type
_entity_poly.pdbx_seq_one_letter_code
_entity_poly.pdbx_strand_id
1 'polypeptide(L)'
;MQGKVAAARYIGNSYLSEPRHRQRAMQTLDEFQRLGLNGPAEIAAHLQARRQRDFSRGAIFVQDGWVFADIEARICAILALA
;
A
#
# COMPACT_ATOMS: atom_id res chain seq x y z
N MET A 1 -2.75 -5.23 18.83
CA MET A 1 -3.14 -4.68 17.52
C MET A 1 -2.58 -3.32 17.21
N GLN A 2 -2.27 -2.53 18.24
CA GLN A 2 -1.67 -1.21 18.03
C GLN A 2 -0.33 -1.29 17.30
N GLY A 3 0.46 -2.34 17.54
CA GLY A 3 1.76 -2.51 16.90
C GLY A 3 1.67 -2.64 15.37
N LYS A 4 0.61 -3.27 14.85
CA LYS A 4 0.43 -3.41 13.40
C LYS A 4 0.15 -2.06 12.73
N VAL A 5 -0.64 -1.21 13.37
CA VAL A 5 -0.95 0.11 12.83
C VAL A 5 0.29 1.00 12.86
N ALA A 6 1.04 0.97 13.97
CA ALA A 6 2.27 1.73 14.08
C ALA A 6 3.30 1.31 13.04
N ALA A 7 3.46 -0.01 12.83
CA ALA A 7 4.37 -0.53 11.82
C ALA A 7 3.96 -0.12 10.41
N ALA A 8 2.66 -0.18 10.10
CA ALA A 8 2.14 0.23 8.80
C ALA A 8 2.38 1.71 8.55
N ARG A 9 2.18 2.56 9.57
CA ARG A 9 2.42 4.00 9.45
C ARG A 9 3.91 4.30 9.25
N TYR A 10 4.78 3.56 9.94
CA TYR A 10 6.22 3.72 9.76
C TYR A 10 6.63 3.43 8.32
N ILE A 11 6.17 2.31 7.77
CA ILE A 11 6.45 1.93 6.40
C ILE A 11 5.84 2.95 5.44
N GLY A 12 4.61 3.38 5.69
CA GLY A 12 3.92 4.39 4.88
C GLY A 12 4.67 5.72 4.85
N ASN A 13 5.15 6.18 6.00
CA ASN A 13 5.93 7.41 6.08
C ASN A 13 7.24 7.30 5.31
N SER A 14 7.90 6.14 5.39
CA SER A 14 9.12 5.89 4.62
C SER A 14 8.84 5.93 3.13
N TYR A 15 7.75 5.32 2.69
CA TYR A 15 7.33 5.34 1.28
C TYR A 15 7.06 6.78 0.81
N LEU A 16 6.37 7.57 1.64
CA LEU A 16 5.99 8.95 1.32
C LEU A 16 7.17 9.91 1.32
N SER A 17 8.34 9.50 1.82
CA SER A 17 9.52 10.35 1.79
C SER A 17 9.94 10.71 0.36
N GLU A 18 9.52 9.92 -0.62
CA GLU A 18 9.76 10.22 -2.02
C GLU A 18 8.50 10.83 -2.65
N PRO A 19 8.60 12.04 -3.27
CA PRO A 19 7.41 12.74 -3.79
C PRO A 19 6.61 11.94 -4.81
N ARG A 20 7.26 11.13 -5.65
CA ARG A 20 6.56 10.28 -6.63
C ARG A 20 5.66 9.26 -5.97
N HIS A 21 6.06 8.78 -4.80
CA HIS A 21 5.32 7.77 -4.08
C HIS A 21 4.02 8.34 -3.50
N ARG A 22 4.06 9.60 -3.06
CA ARG A 22 2.85 10.26 -2.56
C ARG A 22 1.77 10.30 -3.64
N GLN A 23 2.15 10.68 -4.85
CA GLN A 23 1.22 10.71 -5.97
C GLN A 23 0.64 9.32 -6.26
N ARG A 24 1.48 8.29 -6.22
CA ARG A 24 1.04 6.91 -6.42
C ARG A 24 0.04 6.46 -5.35
N ALA A 25 0.29 6.82 -4.10
CA ALA A 25 -0.63 6.50 -3.00
C ALA A 25 -1.99 7.15 -3.22
N MET A 26 -2.01 8.43 -3.60
CA MET A 26 -3.26 9.15 -3.85
C MET A 26 -4.01 8.58 -5.05
N GLN A 27 -3.31 8.19 -6.11
CA GLN A 27 -3.91 7.53 -7.26
C GLN A 27 -4.55 6.20 -6.87
N THR A 28 -3.91 5.46 -5.97
CA THR A 28 -4.43 4.18 -5.49
C THR A 28 -5.70 4.37 -4.68
N LEU A 29 -5.75 5.37 -3.82
CA LEU A 29 -6.95 5.71 -3.06
C LEU A 29 -8.10 6.05 -4.00
N ASP A 30 -7.85 6.88 -4.99
CA ASP A 30 -8.85 7.25 -5.99
C ASP A 30 -9.35 6.03 -6.76
N GLU A 31 -8.45 5.13 -7.15
CA GLU A 31 -8.80 3.89 -7.83
C GLU A 31 -9.74 3.03 -6.97
N PHE A 32 -9.42 2.87 -5.69
CA PHE A 32 -10.26 2.08 -4.78
C PHE A 32 -11.65 2.69 -4.63
N GLN A 33 -11.73 4.00 -4.55
CA GLN A 33 -13.02 4.69 -4.48
C GLN A 33 -13.84 4.48 -5.75
N ARG A 34 -13.21 4.54 -6.91
CA ARG A 34 -13.90 4.32 -8.18
C ARG A 34 -14.37 2.88 -8.37
N LEU A 35 -13.62 1.91 -7.85
CA LEU A 35 -13.99 0.51 -7.94
C LEU A 35 -15.11 0.13 -6.97
N GLY A 36 -15.44 1.01 -6.03
CA GLY A 36 -16.50 0.75 -5.07
C GLY A 36 -16.21 -0.42 -4.15
N LEU A 37 -14.96 -0.62 -3.78
CA LEU A 37 -14.54 -1.70 -2.89
C LEU A 37 -14.97 -1.36 -1.46
N ASN A 38 -16.10 -1.90 -1.04
CA ASN A 38 -16.71 -1.52 0.24
C ASN A 38 -16.56 -2.56 1.34
N GLY A 39 -16.32 -3.84 0.99
CA GLY A 39 -16.23 -4.91 1.97
C GLY A 39 -14.80 -5.36 2.20
N PRO A 40 -14.46 -5.83 3.44
CA PRO A 40 -13.12 -6.33 3.72
C PRO A 40 -12.69 -7.48 2.81
N ALA A 41 -13.62 -8.38 2.47
CA ALA A 41 -13.32 -9.51 1.58
C ALA A 41 -12.98 -9.05 0.17
N GLU A 42 -13.73 -8.07 -0.35
CA GLU A 42 -13.47 -7.53 -1.70
C GLU A 42 -12.14 -6.82 -1.76
N ILE A 43 -11.83 -6.02 -0.73
CA ILE A 43 -10.56 -5.31 -0.62
C ILE A 43 -9.41 -6.30 -0.54
N ALA A 44 -9.54 -7.33 0.31
CA ALA A 44 -8.50 -8.35 0.47
C ALA A 44 -8.22 -9.10 -0.83
N ALA A 45 -9.26 -9.48 -1.56
CA ALA A 45 -9.11 -10.19 -2.83
C ALA A 45 -8.40 -9.32 -3.87
N HIS A 46 -8.79 -8.04 -3.95
CA HIS A 46 -8.16 -7.09 -4.86
C HIS A 46 -6.68 -6.87 -4.54
N LEU A 47 -6.37 -6.70 -3.25
CA LEU A 47 -4.99 -6.51 -2.80
C LEU A 47 -4.13 -7.73 -3.08
N GLN A 48 -4.67 -8.93 -2.87
CA GLN A 48 -3.92 -10.16 -3.14
C GLN A 48 -3.55 -10.27 -4.60
N ALA A 49 -4.48 -9.97 -5.50
CA ALA A 49 -4.22 -10.00 -6.94
C ALA A 49 -3.15 -8.97 -7.34
N ARG A 50 -3.25 -7.75 -6.81
CA ARG A 50 -2.29 -6.68 -7.06
C ARG A 50 -0.91 -7.04 -6.52
N ARG A 51 -0.86 -7.60 -5.31
CA ARG A 51 0.38 -8.02 -4.67
C ARG A 51 1.12 -9.07 -5.51
N GLN A 52 0.41 -10.08 -5.99
CA GLN A 52 1.01 -11.10 -6.85
C GLN A 52 1.57 -10.50 -8.13
N ARG A 53 0.82 -9.60 -8.76
CA ARG A 53 1.24 -8.93 -9.97
C ARG A 53 2.49 -8.06 -9.73
N ASP A 54 2.50 -7.32 -8.63
CA ASP A 54 3.63 -6.47 -8.28
C ASP A 54 4.90 -7.30 -8.10
N PHE A 55 4.82 -8.41 -7.35
CA PHE A 55 5.98 -9.28 -7.16
C PHE A 55 6.47 -9.89 -8.48
N SER A 56 5.56 -10.31 -9.36
CA SER A 56 5.95 -10.90 -10.64
C SER A 56 6.61 -9.88 -11.58
N ARG A 57 6.32 -8.59 -11.41
CA ARG A 57 6.90 -7.50 -12.21
C ARG A 57 8.12 -6.87 -11.55
N GLY A 58 8.47 -7.28 -10.35
CA GLY A 58 9.54 -6.64 -9.59
C GLY A 58 9.17 -5.26 -9.07
N ALA A 59 7.87 -4.93 -8.99
CA ALA A 59 7.40 -3.68 -8.39
C ALA A 59 7.36 -3.85 -6.88
N ILE A 60 8.51 -3.60 -6.25
CA ILE A 60 8.70 -3.84 -4.82
C ILE A 60 9.20 -2.57 -4.12
N PHE A 61 8.98 -2.53 -2.81
CA PHE A 61 9.52 -1.52 -1.92
C PHE A 61 10.24 -2.22 -0.78
N VAL A 62 11.49 -1.83 -0.55
CA VAL A 62 12.32 -2.46 0.48
C VAL A 62 12.55 -1.47 1.62
N GLN A 63 12.27 -1.89 2.85
CA GLN A 63 12.47 -1.09 4.04
C GLN A 63 13.02 -1.98 5.15
N ASP A 64 14.19 -1.63 5.68
CA ASP A 64 14.85 -2.33 6.77
C ASP A 64 15.02 -3.84 6.51
N GLY A 65 15.36 -4.19 5.26
CA GLY A 65 15.53 -5.58 4.85
C GLY A 65 14.23 -6.33 4.55
N TRP A 66 13.07 -5.71 4.79
CA TRP A 66 11.77 -6.29 4.44
C TRP A 66 11.39 -5.90 3.02
N VAL A 67 10.83 -6.87 2.29
CA VAL A 67 10.39 -6.67 0.91
C VAL A 67 8.87 -6.64 0.87
N PHE A 68 8.33 -5.55 0.33
CA PHE A 68 6.88 -5.36 0.19
C PHE A 68 6.53 -5.24 -1.29
N ALA A 69 5.37 -5.74 -1.68
CA ALA A 69 4.81 -5.36 -2.98
C ALA A 69 4.52 -3.85 -2.96
N ASP A 70 4.65 -3.20 -4.09
CA ASP A 70 4.43 -1.74 -4.16
C ASP A 70 3.01 -1.37 -3.68
N ILE A 71 2.00 -2.19 -4.02
CA ILE A 71 0.63 -1.94 -3.55
C ILE A 71 0.54 -1.99 -2.02
N GLU A 72 1.29 -2.86 -1.35
CA GLU A 72 1.30 -2.92 0.11
C GLU A 72 1.86 -1.64 0.71
N ALA A 73 2.95 -1.12 0.13
CA ALA A 73 3.54 0.13 0.59
C ALA A 73 2.59 1.32 0.35
N ARG A 74 1.85 1.33 -0.75
CA ARG A 74 0.85 2.36 -1.02
C ARG A 74 -0.27 2.37 0.00
N ILE A 75 -0.74 1.18 0.40
CA ILE A 75 -1.77 1.08 1.45
C ILE A 75 -1.25 1.60 2.77
N CYS A 76 -0.02 1.25 3.14
CA CYS A 76 0.63 1.79 4.33
C CYS A 76 0.73 3.33 4.27
N ALA A 77 1.05 3.86 3.10
CA ALA A 77 1.13 5.30 2.87
C ALA A 77 -0.22 5.98 3.08
N ILE A 78 -1.30 5.38 2.56
CA ILE A 78 -2.66 5.90 2.75
C ILE A 78 -3.00 5.94 4.24
N LEU A 79 -2.68 4.89 4.99
CA LEU A 79 -2.88 4.86 6.44
C LEU A 79 -2.08 5.95 7.14
N ALA A 80 -0.87 6.23 6.68
CA ALA A 80 -0.01 7.27 7.27
C ALA A 80 -0.56 8.67 7.01
N LEU A 81 -1.29 8.87 5.91
CA LEU A 81 -1.91 10.14 5.55
C LEU A 81 -3.22 10.39 6.29
N ALA A 82 -3.82 9.35 6.82
CA ALA A 82 -5.13 9.44 7.48
C ALA A 82 -5.07 10.16 8.84
#